data_0fb7222a4a4c1d5a13a608eb50bae7a2
#
_entry.id   0fb7222a4a4c1d5a13a608eb50bae7a2
#
_cell.length_a   1.000
_cell.length_b   1.000
_cell.length_c   1.000
_cell.angle_alpha   90.00
_cell.angle_beta   90.00
_cell.angle_gamma   90.00
#
_symmetry.space_group_name_H-M   'P 1'
#
loop_
_entity.id
_entity.type
_entity.pdbx_description
1 polymer ?
#
loop_
_entity_poly.entity_id
_entity_poly.type
_entity_poly.pdbx_seq_one_letter_code
_entity_poly.pdbx_strand_id
1 'polypeptide(L)'
;MSVTKKSTAQLNVSEKGKLRIGDDWNAIRIIALSQGNPLKAIAEFVENSIDAHAKNIVITRSREHGEQCLTVKDDGEGVPRTPNGVPDFRYVATHICDSIKRHLKAEGAGVGLQGEYGIGLLSFWTVGHTLTITSTGADQRAYQMIMAKGDPRYTVKPRRTLFGEGGTEIKIAPLLNGIRNLNGEKIQWYLASELRDRIRSSQVRVTVIDRLARKQYEVEPREFEGRLLHQLPAVRSYFGEAYAELYLSAPAEECRVALTRVTAVPE
;
A
#
# COMPACT_ATOMS: atom_id res chain seq x y z
N MET A 1 -29.72 -52.99 -49.53
CA MET A 1 -29.81 -52.27 -48.29
C MET A 1 -28.42 -52.17 -47.67
N SER A 2 -27.73 -51.09 -47.89
CA SER A 2 -26.36 -50.84 -47.39
C SER A 2 -26.42 -49.98 -46.15
N VAL A 3 -26.00 -50.48 -44.99
CA VAL A 3 -25.98 -49.80 -43.72
C VAL A 3 -24.62 -49.11 -43.57
N THR A 4 -24.61 -47.84 -43.72
CA THR A 4 -23.43 -46.96 -43.51
C THR A 4 -23.14 -46.85 -42.01
N LYS A 5 -22.06 -47.41 -41.50
CA LYS A 5 -21.53 -47.20 -40.15
C LYS A 5 -20.97 -45.78 -40.07
N LYS A 6 -21.60 -44.91 -39.26
CA LYS A 6 -21.03 -43.65 -38.82
C LYS A 6 -19.92 -43.95 -37.83
N SER A 7 -18.71 -43.58 -38.22
CA SER A 7 -17.53 -43.55 -37.35
C SER A 7 -17.67 -42.39 -36.36
N THR A 8 -17.78 -42.71 -35.09
CA THR A 8 -17.65 -41.77 -33.99
C THR A 8 -16.17 -41.45 -33.82
N ALA A 9 -15.71 -40.33 -34.35
CA ALA A 9 -14.38 -39.80 -34.05
C ALA A 9 -14.35 -39.38 -32.59
N GLN A 10 -13.57 -40.08 -31.78
CA GLN A 10 -13.21 -39.67 -30.43
C GLN A 10 -12.33 -38.43 -30.50
N LEU A 11 -12.87 -37.31 -30.04
CA LEU A 11 -12.11 -36.09 -29.78
C LEU A 11 -11.22 -36.29 -28.52
N ASN A 12 -10.06 -36.92 -28.72
CA ASN A 12 -8.97 -36.88 -27.75
C ASN A 12 -8.05 -35.70 -28.12
N VAL A 13 -8.50 -34.48 -27.85
CA VAL A 13 -7.64 -33.30 -27.93
C VAL A 13 -7.36 -32.85 -26.52
N SER A 14 -6.25 -33.30 -25.95
CA SER A 14 -5.68 -32.67 -24.78
C SER A 14 -4.84 -31.49 -25.28
N GLU A 15 -5.46 -30.33 -25.36
CA GLU A 15 -4.78 -29.09 -25.73
C GLU A 15 -4.09 -28.51 -24.48
N LYS A 16 -2.75 -28.48 -24.50
CA LYS A 16 -1.95 -27.83 -23.44
C LYS A 16 -1.68 -26.39 -23.88
N GLY A 17 -2.33 -25.44 -23.25
CA GLY A 17 -2.10 -24.03 -23.47
C GLY A 17 -1.53 -23.35 -22.21
N LYS A 18 -0.81 -22.25 -22.39
CA LYS A 18 -0.45 -21.33 -21.29
C LYS A 18 -1.41 -20.15 -21.32
N LEU A 19 -1.96 -19.79 -20.15
CA LEU A 19 -2.65 -18.54 -19.98
C LEU A 19 -1.64 -17.40 -20.21
N ARG A 20 -2.03 -16.41 -21.00
CA ARG A 20 -1.26 -15.18 -21.23
C ARG A 20 -2.10 -13.99 -20.81
N ILE A 21 -1.48 -13.02 -20.16
CA ILE A 21 -2.10 -11.73 -19.91
C ILE A 21 -2.06 -10.98 -21.23
N GLY A 22 -3.23 -10.68 -21.79
CA GLY A 22 -3.34 -10.05 -23.10
C GLY A 22 -3.07 -8.54 -23.09
N ASP A 23 -3.22 -7.90 -21.92
CA ASP A 23 -3.01 -6.46 -21.73
C ASP A 23 -2.48 -6.20 -20.31
N ASP A 24 -1.21 -5.83 -20.21
CA ASP A 24 -0.53 -5.55 -18.93
C ASP A 24 -1.28 -4.47 -18.12
N TRP A 25 -1.84 -3.47 -18.79
CA TRP A 25 -2.58 -2.40 -18.11
C TRP A 25 -3.90 -2.87 -17.51
N ASN A 26 -4.63 -3.73 -18.19
CA ASN A 26 -5.85 -4.33 -17.64
C ASN A 26 -5.55 -5.21 -16.44
N ALA A 27 -4.45 -5.95 -16.46
CA ALA A 27 -4.01 -6.74 -15.29
C ALA A 27 -3.70 -5.82 -14.10
N ILE A 28 -2.95 -4.75 -14.32
CA ILE A 28 -2.65 -3.74 -13.30
C ILE A 28 -3.93 -3.14 -12.72
N ARG A 29 -4.91 -2.79 -13.57
CA ARG A 29 -6.22 -2.27 -13.12
C ARG A 29 -6.97 -3.26 -12.23
N ILE A 30 -7.03 -4.53 -12.62
CA ILE A 30 -7.72 -5.57 -11.85
C ILE A 30 -7.07 -5.70 -10.47
N ILE A 31 -5.74 -5.76 -10.42
CA ILE A 31 -5.00 -5.88 -9.17
C ILE A 31 -5.18 -4.63 -8.29
N ALA A 32 -5.05 -3.43 -8.85
CA ALA A 32 -5.24 -2.18 -8.11
C ALA A 32 -6.67 -2.04 -7.52
N LEU A 33 -7.69 -2.52 -8.24
CA LEU A 33 -9.08 -2.48 -7.79
C LEU A 33 -9.44 -3.64 -6.85
N SER A 34 -8.71 -4.74 -6.86
CA SER A 34 -8.93 -5.86 -5.93
C SER A 34 -8.62 -5.47 -4.47
N GLN A 35 -7.81 -4.46 -4.27
CA GLN A 35 -7.46 -3.87 -2.97
C GLN A 35 -8.60 -2.97 -2.42
N GLY A 36 -9.82 -3.42 -2.34
CA GLY A 36 -11.02 -2.62 -2.05
C GLY A 36 -11.04 -1.82 -0.74
N ASN A 37 -9.98 -1.84 0.09
CA ASN A 37 -9.94 -1.17 1.37
C ASN A 37 -9.12 0.13 1.32
N PRO A 38 -9.74 1.34 1.42
CA PRO A 38 -9.03 2.61 1.40
C PRO A 38 -8.10 2.82 2.60
N LEU A 39 -8.36 2.19 3.75
CA LEU A 39 -7.48 2.27 4.91
C LEU A 39 -6.16 1.53 4.68
N LYS A 40 -6.21 0.41 3.94
CA LYS A 40 -5.00 -0.32 3.53
C LYS A 40 -4.13 0.52 2.60
N ALA A 41 -4.75 1.25 1.68
CA ALA A 41 -4.02 2.17 0.81
C ALA A 41 -3.26 3.24 1.61
N ILE A 42 -3.86 3.77 2.68
CA ILE A 42 -3.18 4.72 3.57
C ILE A 42 -2.04 4.05 4.31
N ALA A 43 -2.22 2.82 4.79
CA ALA A 43 -1.17 2.07 5.46
C ALA A 43 0.05 1.85 4.55
N GLU A 44 -0.16 1.52 3.28
CA GLU A 44 0.91 1.38 2.27
C GLU A 44 1.72 2.69 2.12
N PHE A 45 1.06 3.86 2.11
CA PHE A 45 1.78 5.14 2.05
C PHE A 45 2.58 5.42 3.32
N VAL A 46 2.07 5.04 4.48
CA VAL A 46 2.79 5.15 5.76
C VAL A 46 3.97 4.18 5.79
N GLU A 47 3.83 2.95 5.30
CA GLU A 47 4.94 1.99 5.16
C GLU A 47 6.04 2.54 4.26
N ASN A 48 5.70 3.11 3.10
CA ASN A 48 6.66 3.75 2.22
C ASN A 48 7.42 4.90 2.90
N SER A 49 6.74 5.68 3.75
CA SER A 49 7.38 6.73 4.54
C SER A 49 8.32 6.17 5.61
N ILE A 50 7.96 5.05 6.25
CA ILE A 50 8.83 4.34 7.20
C ILE A 50 10.06 3.79 6.49
N ASP A 51 9.88 3.21 5.30
CA ASP A 51 10.97 2.67 4.48
C ASP A 51 11.93 3.79 3.97
N ALA A 52 11.41 5.01 3.82
CA ALA A 52 12.20 6.22 3.56
C ALA A 52 12.82 6.83 4.84
N HIS A 53 12.89 6.07 5.93
CA HIS A 53 13.49 6.44 7.22
C HIS A 53 12.87 7.69 7.88
N ALA A 54 11.60 7.97 7.60
CA ALA A 54 10.87 9.06 8.24
C ALA A 54 10.82 8.89 9.77
N LYS A 55 10.92 10.00 10.48
CA LYS A 55 10.72 10.07 11.93
C LYS A 55 9.36 10.61 12.30
N ASN A 56 8.79 11.45 11.44
CA ASN A 56 7.47 12.03 11.63
C ASN A 56 6.64 11.86 10.36
N ILE A 57 5.45 11.29 10.51
CA ILE A 57 4.48 11.11 9.43
C ILE A 57 3.18 11.77 9.86
N VAL A 58 2.66 12.68 9.05
CA VAL A 58 1.41 13.39 9.32
C VAL A 58 0.40 13.08 8.23
N ILE A 59 -0.72 12.51 8.64
CA ILE A 59 -1.86 12.23 7.77
C ILE A 59 -2.92 13.30 8.01
N THR A 60 -3.28 14.06 6.99
CA THR A 60 -4.26 15.13 7.12
C THR A 60 -5.47 14.83 6.23
N ARG A 61 -6.64 14.76 6.84
CA ARG A 61 -7.92 14.78 6.13
C ARG A 61 -8.50 16.19 6.18
N SER A 62 -8.73 16.77 5.01
CA SER A 62 -9.19 18.17 4.90
C SER A 62 -10.15 18.36 3.73
N ARG A 63 -10.55 19.61 3.52
CA ARG A 63 -11.30 20.06 2.35
C ARG A 63 -10.58 21.22 1.72
N GLU A 64 -10.36 21.14 0.41
CA GLU A 64 -9.77 22.21 -0.38
C GLU A 64 -10.65 22.48 -1.59
N HIS A 65 -10.92 23.74 -1.87
CA HIS A 65 -11.82 24.17 -2.98
C HIS A 65 -13.17 23.43 -3.01
N GLY A 66 -13.72 23.11 -1.84
CA GLY A 66 -14.99 22.39 -1.71
C GLY A 66 -14.87 20.87 -1.76
N GLU A 67 -13.74 20.29 -2.17
CA GLU A 67 -13.51 18.86 -2.31
C GLU A 67 -12.74 18.27 -1.14
N GLN A 68 -13.09 17.06 -0.73
CA GLN A 68 -12.35 16.36 0.31
C GLN A 68 -11.02 15.85 -0.24
N CYS A 69 -9.98 15.98 0.56
CA CYS A 69 -8.63 15.50 0.24
C CYS A 69 -7.99 14.80 1.44
N LEU A 70 -7.04 13.93 1.13
CA LEU A 70 -6.16 13.28 2.08
C LEU A 70 -4.72 13.58 1.71
N THR A 71 -3.91 13.95 2.69
CA THR A 71 -2.47 14.16 2.52
C THR A 71 -1.71 13.29 3.50
N VAL A 72 -0.67 12.60 3.03
CA VAL A 72 0.32 11.91 3.86
C VAL A 72 1.64 12.61 3.62
N LYS A 73 2.22 13.19 4.66
CA LYS A 73 3.48 13.93 4.61
C LYS A 73 4.46 13.34 5.59
N ASP A 74 5.69 13.14 5.16
CA ASP A 74 6.78 12.63 5.95
C ASP A 74 8.02 13.54 5.88
N ASP A 75 8.94 13.33 6.81
CA ASP A 75 10.26 13.97 6.88
C ASP A 75 11.41 13.02 6.50
N GLY A 76 11.10 11.95 5.74
CA GLY A 76 12.07 10.95 5.32
C GLY A 76 13.04 11.45 4.23
N GLU A 77 13.74 10.50 3.60
CA GLU A 77 14.75 10.80 2.57
C GLU A 77 14.14 11.34 1.27
N GLY A 78 12.83 11.19 1.11
CA GLY A 78 12.11 11.58 -0.10
C GLY A 78 12.25 10.54 -1.23
N VAL A 79 11.83 10.93 -2.42
CA VAL A 79 11.99 10.11 -3.63
C VAL A 79 13.47 10.02 -4.00
N PRO A 80 14.01 8.81 -4.34
CA PRO A 80 15.37 8.66 -4.83
C PRO A 80 15.70 9.68 -5.93
N ARG A 81 16.96 10.13 -5.95
CA ARG A 81 17.36 11.20 -6.88
C ARG A 81 18.12 10.64 -8.07
N THR A 82 17.88 11.22 -9.24
CA THR A 82 18.73 11.01 -10.42
C THR A 82 20.15 11.55 -10.19
N PRO A 83 21.14 11.19 -11.02
CA PRO A 83 22.48 11.79 -10.97
C PRO A 83 22.49 13.32 -11.05
N ASN A 84 21.46 13.92 -11.67
CA ASN A 84 21.30 15.38 -11.76
C ASN A 84 20.64 15.99 -10.50
N GLY A 85 20.38 15.19 -9.46
CA GLY A 85 19.82 15.67 -8.20
C GLY A 85 18.31 15.92 -8.20
N VAL A 86 17.61 15.61 -9.28
CA VAL A 86 16.13 15.74 -9.37
C VAL A 86 15.49 14.45 -8.88
N PRO A 87 14.31 14.50 -8.19
CA PRO A 87 13.60 13.29 -7.79
C PRO A 87 13.30 12.38 -8.99
N ASP A 88 13.68 11.11 -8.88
CA ASP A 88 13.47 10.12 -9.95
C ASP A 88 12.07 9.51 -9.89
N PHE A 89 11.08 10.26 -10.33
CA PHE A 89 9.72 9.77 -10.44
C PHE A 89 9.55 8.65 -11.48
N ARG A 90 10.48 8.52 -12.43
CA ARG A 90 10.48 7.40 -13.35
C ARG A 90 10.82 6.10 -12.61
N TYR A 91 11.79 6.15 -11.69
CA TYR A 91 12.07 5.03 -10.80
C TYR A 91 10.82 4.61 -10.02
N VAL A 92 10.12 5.56 -9.40
CA VAL A 92 8.87 5.29 -8.68
C VAL A 92 7.83 4.62 -9.59
N ALA A 93 7.62 5.14 -10.80
CA ALA A 93 6.64 4.61 -11.76
C ALA A 93 7.01 3.21 -12.29
N THR A 94 8.30 2.94 -12.55
CA THR A 94 8.75 1.66 -13.12
C THR A 94 8.84 0.55 -12.08
N HIS A 95 9.11 0.87 -10.82
CA HIS A 95 9.11 -0.14 -9.74
C HIS A 95 7.72 -0.67 -9.43
N ILE A 96 6.67 0.13 -9.64
CA ILE A 96 5.28 -0.37 -9.62
C ILE A 96 5.10 -1.51 -10.64
N CYS A 97 5.65 -1.36 -11.83
CA CYS A 97 5.53 -2.36 -12.89
C CYS A 97 6.53 -3.51 -12.76
N ASP A 98 7.74 -3.27 -12.26
CA ASP A 98 8.79 -4.27 -12.19
C ASP A 98 8.53 -5.32 -11.10
N SER A 99 7.92 -4.94 -10.00
CA SER A 99 7.48 -5.89 -8.98
C SER A 99 6.41 -6.82 -9.52
N ILE A 100 5.43 -6.29 -10.25
CA ILE A 100 4.40 -7.09 -10.94
C ILE A 100 5.03 -8.01 -11.97
N LYS A 101 5.92 -7.51 -12.83
CA LYS A 101 6.60 -8.31 -13.85
C LYS A 101 7.48 -9.40 -13.27
N ARG A 102 8.17 -9.14 -12.16
CA ARG A 102 8.96 -10.16 -11.44
C ARG A 102 8.07 -11.23 -10.86
N HIS A 103 6.93 -10.84 -10.29
CA HIS A 103 5.98 -11.79 -9.72
C HIS A 103 5.32 -12.66 -10.79
N LEU A 104 4.87 -12.08 -11.89
CA LEU A 104 4.30 -12.83 -13.02
C LEU A 104 5.33 -13.78 -13.68
N LYS A 105 6.64 -13.48 -13.57
CA LYS A 105 7.71 -14.37 -14.02
C LYS A 105 8.04 -15.46 -12.99
N ALA A 106 7.80 -15.20 -11.71
CA ALA A 106 8.10 -16.12 -10.59
C ALA A 106 6.95 -17.10 -10.27
N GLU A 107 5.80 -17.01 -10.95
CA GLU A 107 4.61 -17.88 -10.74
C GLU A 107 4.82 -19.39 -11.04
N GLY A 108 6.08 -19.84 -11.04
CA GLY A 108 6.40 -21.27 -10.89
C GLY A 108 6.57 -21.73 -9.43
N ALA A 109 6.64 -20.82 -8.46
CA ALA A 109 6.80 -21.14 -7.05
C ALA A 109 5.73 -20.38 -6.24
N GLY A 110 4.70 -21.10 -5.79
CA GLY A 110 3.59 -20.54 -5.01
C GLY A 110 4.08 -19.98 -3.68
N VAL A 111 4.11 -18.67 -3.56
CA VAL A 111 4.29 -17.99 -2.28
C VAL A 111 3.42 -16.72 -2.28
N GLY A 112 2.46 -16.72 -1.38
CA GLY A 112 1.63 -15.55 -1.10
C GLY A 112 2.39 -14.49 -0.33
N LEU A 113 2.97 -13.52 -1.02
CA LEU A 113 3.62 -12.36 -0.42
C LEU A 113 2.61 -11.20 -0.36
N GLN A 114 2.21 -10.82 0.84
CA GLN A 114 1.44 -9.62 1.13
C GLN A 114 2.42 -8.44 1.21
N GLY A 115 2.23 -7.40 0.39
CA GLY A 115 2.90 -6.11 0.55
C GLY A 115 4.02 -5.76 -0.43
N GLU A 116 4.54 -6.71 -1.24
CA GLU A 116 5.77 -6.49 -2.04
C GLU A 116 5.53 -6.21 -3.54
N TYR A 117 4.31 -5.90 -3.94
CA TYR A 117 3.97 -5.87 -5.38
C TYR A 117 4.27 -4.56 -6.09
N GLY A 118 4.78 -3.52 -5.41
CA GLY A 118 4.90 -2.19 -6.00
C GLY A 118 3.56 -1.60 -6.44
N ILE A 119 2.45 -2.26 -6.08
CA ILE A 119 1.08 -1.86 -6.40
C ILE A 119 0.56 -0.85 -5.38
N GLY A 120 1.21 -0.75 -4.23
CA GLY A 120 0.80 0.10 -3.13
C GLY A 120 0.50 1.54 -3.56
N LEU A 121 1.27 2.06 -4.52
CA LEU A 121 1.02 3.39 -5.04
C LEU A 121 -0.32 3.48 -5.80
N LEU A 122 -0.71 2.46 -6.57
CA LEU A 122 -1.97 2.42 -7.31
C LEU A 122 -3.19 2.18 -6.40
N SER A 123 -2.97 1.80 -5.16
CA SER A 123 -4.04 1.65 -4.17
C SER A 123 -4.82 2.96 -3.92
N PHE A 124 -4.23 4.13 -4.31
CA PHE A 124 -4.95 5.40 -4.26
C PHE A 124 -6.27 5.38 -5.06
N TRP A 125 -6.42 4.46 -6.03
CA TRP A 125 -7.65 4.31 -6.81
C TRP A 125 -8.86 3.92 -5.96
N THR A 126 -8.62 3.37 -4.77
CA THR A 126 -9.67 3.07 -3.78
C THR A 126 -9.99 4.27 -2.89
N VAL A 127 -9.14 5.31 -2.92
CA VAL A 127 -9.25 6.49 -2.06
C VAL A 127 -9.75 7.71 -2.83
N GLY A 128 -9.19 7.98 -4.02
CA GLY A 128 -9.51 9.20 -4.75
C GLY A 128 -9.23 9.14 -6.25
N HIS A 129 -9.40 10.29 -6.89
CA HIS A 129 -9.31 10.41 -8.35
C HIS A 129 -7.90 10.76 -8.83
N THR A 130 -7.16 11.55 -8.09
CA THR A 130 -5.82 12.01 -8.47
C THR A 130 -4.86 11.86 -7.31
N LEU A 131 -3.70 11.30 -7.61
CA LEU A 131 -2.56 11.23 -6.70
C LEU A 131 -1.52 12.25 -7.14
N THR A 132 -1.03 13.05 -6.21
CA THR A 132 0.10 13.94 -6.41
C THR A 132 1.19 13.58 -5.40
N ILE A 133 2.38 13.22 -5.89
CA ILE A 133 3.56 12.98 -5.06
C ILE A 133 4.47 14.19 -5.21
N THR A 134 4.84 14.82 -4.11
CA THR A 134 5.78 15.93 -4.07
C THR A 134 7.04 15.51 -3.33
N SER A 135 8.21 15.75 -3.91
CA SER A 135 9.50 15.54 -3.24
C SER A 135 10.50 16.63 -3.67
N THR A 136 11.51 16.85 -2.84
CA THR A 136 12.49 17.93 -3.04
C THR A 136 13.76 17.40 -3.69
N GLY A 137 14.24 18.11 -4.72
CA GLY A 137 15.52 17.84 -5.37
C GLY A 137 16.71 18.36 -4.56
N ALA A 138 17.92 18.04 -5.02
CA ALA A 138 19.18 18.57 -4.45
C ALA A 138 19.27 20.10 -4.63
N ASP A 139 18.58 20.65 -5.63
CA ASP A 139 18.48 22.08 -5.91
C ASP A 139 17.50 22.81 -4.97
N GLN A 140 17.00 22.15 -3.93
CA GLN A 140 16.01 22.66 -2.99
C GLN A 140 14.65 23.02 -3.63
N ARG A 141 14.42 22.60 -4.87
CA ARG A 141 13.12 22.80 -5.55
C ARG A 141 12.24 21.59 -5.34
N ALA A 142 10.96 21.84 -5.14
CA ALA A 142 9.96 20.79 -5.09
C ALA A 142 9.50 20.41 -6.49
N TYR A 143 9.34 19.12 -6.71
CA TYR A 143 8.83 18.52 -7.94
C TYR A 143 7.61 17.69 -7.63
N GLN A 144 6.68 17.65 -8.56
CA GLN A 144 5.44 16.90 -8.40
C GLN A 144 5.26 15.91 -9.53
N MET A 145 4.94 14.66 -9.17
CA MET A 145 4.39 13.66 -10.07
C MET A 145 2.88 13.59 -9.85
N ILE A 146 2.12 13.66 -10.93
CA ILE A 146 0.65 13.64 -10.89
C ILE A 146 0.16 12.44 -11.70
N MET A 147 -0.72 11.65 -11.10
CA MET A 147 -1.34 10.46 -11.69
C MET A 147 -2.85 10.54 -11.53
N ALA A 148 -3.60 10.14 -12.56
CA ALA A 148 -5.04 10.05 -12.50
C ALA A 148 -5.50 8.58 -12.38
N LYS A 149 -6.59 8.36 -11.67
CA LYS A 149 -7.21 7.04 -11.55
C LYS A 149 -7.58 6.49 -12.92
N GLY A 150 -7.12 5.27 -13.21
CA GLY A 150 -7.42 4.58 -14.45
C GLY A 150 -6.61 5.03 -15.68
N ASP A 151 -5.71 6.02 -15.54
CA ASP A 151 -4.81 6.47 -16.61
C ASP A 151 -3.39 5.93 -16.36
N PRO A 152 -2.74 5.24 -17.33
CA PRO A 152 -1.36 4.77 -17.19
C PRO A 152 -0.33 5.90 -17.24
N ARG A 153 -0.71 7.09 -17.64
CA ARG A 153 0.18 8.23 -17.81
C ARG A 153 0.37 8.99 -16.51
N TYR A 154 1.54 9.57 -16.36
CA TYR A 154 1.82 10.52 -15.29
C TYR A 154 2.46 11.79 -15.87
N THR A 155 2.38 12.88 -15.12
CA THR A 155 3.00 14.15 -15.46
C THR A 155 3.94 14.57 -14.36
N VAL A 156 5.17 14.98 -14.69
CA VAL A 156 6.12 15.56 -13.73
C VAL A 156 6.27 17.04 -14.03
N LYS A 157 6.17 17.86 -12.98
CA LYS A 157 6.34 19.31 -13.08
C LYS A 157 7.01 19.89 -11.82
N PRO A 158 7.78 20.98 -11.94
CA PRO A 158 8.23 21.72 -10.78
C PRO A 158 7.04 22.34 -10.04
N ARG A 159 7.08 22.32 -8.71
CA ARG A 159 6.14 23.05 -7.84
C ARG A 159 6.73 24.42 -7.52
N ARG A 160 5.97 25.48 -7.73
CA ARG A 160 6.35 26.81 -7.28
C ARG A 160 6.18 26.91 -5.77
N THR A 161 7.23 26.68 -5.03
CA THR A 161 7.31 26.92 -3.57
C THR A 161 8.57 27.73 -3.31
N LEU A 162 8.52 28.61 -2.31
CA LEU A 162 9.69 29.40 -1.89
C LEU A 162 10.73 28.52 -1.19
N PHE A 163 10.31 27.42 -0.54
CA PHE A 163 11.19 26.48 0.16
C PHE A 163 10.75 25.05 -0.10
N GLY A 164 11.66 24.19 -0.52
CA GLY A 164 11.47 22.76 -0.54
C GLY A 164 11.56 22.22 0.88
N GLU A 165 10.52 21.55 1.34
CA GLU A 165 10.58 20.78 2.59
C GLU A 165 11.19 19.42 2.28
N GLY A 166 11.99 18.86 3.21
CA GLY A 166 12.50 17.48 3.09
C GLY A 166 11.36 16.45 3.13
N GLY A 167 11.67 15.23 2.71
CA GLY A 167 10.71 14.11 2.72
C GLY A 167 9.79 14.07 1.49
N THR A 168 8.62 13.43 1.69
CA THR A 168 7.61 13.26 0.65
C THR A 168 6.25 13.75 1.12
N GLU A 169 5.50 14.38 0.23
CA GLU A 169 4.09 14.69 0.40
C GLU A 169 3.27 13.94 -0.66
N ILE A 170 2.41 13.05 -0.22
CA ILE A 170 1.41 12.37 -1.05
C ILE A 170 0.06 13.03 -0.81
N LYS A 171 -0.57 13.54 -1.87
CA LYS A 171 -1.91 14.14 -1.80
C LYS A 171 -2.86 13.40 -2.72
N ILE A 172 -4.02 13.04 -2.21
CA ILE A 172 -5.10 12.40 -2.96
C ILE A 172 -6.31 13.34 -2.94
N ALA A 173 -6.75 13.78 -4.11
CA ALA A 173 -7.88 14.69 -4.28
C ALA A 173 -8.49 14.59 -5.70
N PRO A 174 -9.81 14.75 -5.86
CA PRO A 174 -10.81 14.61 -4.79
C PRO A 174 -10.90 13.18 -4.29
N LEU A 175 -11.38 12.99 -3.06
CA LEU A 175 -11.70 11.66 -2.56
C LEU A 175 -12.92 11.08 -3.29
N LEU A 176 -13.00 9.76 -3.40
CA LEU A 176 -14.14 9.09 -4.03
C LEU A 176 -15.42 9.37 -3.24
N ASN A 177 -16.52 9.57 -3.98
CA ASN A 177 -17.85 9.69 -3.37
C ASN A 177 -18.24 8.40 -2.64
N GLY A 178 -18.78 8.53 -1.43
CA GLY A 178 -19.25 7.37 -0.67
C GLY A 178 -18.20 6.69 0.23
N ILE A 179 -16.97 7.18 0.29
CA ILE A 179 -16.00 6.73 1.33
C ILE A 179 -16.47 7.27 2.70
N ARG A 180 -17.59 6.75 3.20
CA ARG A 180 -18.18 7.16 4.49
C ARG A 180 -17.31 6.78 5.69
N ASN A 181 -16.38 5.85 5.52
CA ASN A 181 -15.60 5.27 6.61
C ASN A 181 -14.20 5.85 6.76
N LEU A 182 -13.81 6.83 5.96
CA LEU A 182 -12.49 7.44 6.01
C LEU A 182 -12.50 8.67 6.92
N ASN A 183 -12.62 8.46 8.23
CA ASN A 183 -12.43 9.51 9.24
C ASN A 183 -11.12 9.30 10.01
N GLY A 184 -10.67 10.35 10.72
CA GLY A 184 -9.39 10.33 11.43
C GLY A 184 -9.29 9.22 12.47
N GLU A 185 -10.37 8.94 13.21
CA GLU A 185 -10.42 7.89 14.22
C GLU A 185 -10.22 6.49 13.61
N LYS A 186 -10.91 6.21 12.49
CA LYS A 186 -10.75 4.91 11.80
C LYS A 186 -9.37 4.74 11.16
N ILE A 187 -8.81 5.82 10.62
CA ILE A 187 -7.45 5.81 10.10
C ILE A 187 -6.48 5.49 11.23
N GLN A 188 -6.55 6.21 12.33
CA GLN A 188 -5.70 5.98 13.51
C GLN A 188 -5.83 4.55 14.01
N TRP A 189 -7.06 4.09 14.24
CA TRP A 189 -7.31 2.74 14.75
C TRP A 189 -6.79 1.64 13.82
N TYR A 190 -6.97 1.81 12.50
CA TYR A 190 -6.48 0.86 11.51
C TYR A 190 -4.95 0.80 11.48
N LEU A 191 -4.29 1.96 11.44
CA LEU A 191 -2.83 2.05 11.41
C LEU A 191 -2.20 1.50 12.69
N ALA A 192 -2.81 1.77 13.85
CA ALA A 192 -2.36 1.26 15.15
C ALA A 192 -2.34 -0.28 15.20
N SER A 193 -3.23 -0.92 14.46
CA SER A 193 -3.31 -2.39 14.37
C SER A 193 -2.47 -2.95 13.24
N GLU A 194 -2.63 -2.41 12.02
CA GLU A 194 -1.99 -2.92 10.80
C GLU A 194 -0.49 -2.71 10.82
N LEU A 195 -0.03 -1.53 11.28
CA LEU A 195 1.38 -1.15 11.30
C LEU A 195 2.00 -1.20 12.70
N ARG A 196 1.37 -1.91 13.63
CA ARG A 196 1.80 -2.02 15.02
C ARG A 196 3.30 -2.25 15.17
N ASP A 197 3.80 -3.29 14.52
CA ASP A 197 5.17 -3.72 14.67
C ASP A 197 6.16 -2.81 13.93
N ARG A 198 5.73 -2.29 12.78
CA ARG A 198 6.51 -1.34 11.99
C ARG A 198 6.70 -0.02 12.75
N ILE A 199 5.63 0.52 13.34
CA ILE A 199 5.68 1.76 14.14
C ILE A 199 6.55 1.55 15.38
N ARG A 200 6.40 0.41 16.06
CA ARG A 200 7.18 0.06 17.25
C ARG A 200 8.68 -0.07 16.94
N SER A 201 9.03 -0.80 15.89
CA SER A 201 10.43 -1.08 15.54
C SER A 201 11.15 0.14 14.97
N SER A 202 10.49 0.97 14.17
CA SER A 202 11.07 2.17 13.57
C SER A 202 11.09 3.39 14.49
N GLN A 203 10.33 3.35 15.60
CA GLN A 203 10.13 4.47 16.52
C GLN A 203 9.63 5.74 15.82
N VAL A 204 8.89 5.58 14.74
CA VAL A 204 8.29 6.68 13.98
C VAL A 204 7.09 7.25 14.73
N ARG A 205 6.93 8.56 14.70
CA ARG A 205 5.71 9.23 15.18
C ARG A 205 4.74 9.38 14.01
N VAL A 206 3.54 8.84 14.17
CA VAL A 206 2.47 8.97 13.17
C VAL A 206 1.30 9.73 13.78
N THR A 207 0.92 10.84 13.14
CA THR A 207 -0.16 11.72 13.61
C THR A 207 -1.25 11.80 12.55
N VAL A 208 -2.51 11.67 12.94
CA VAL A 208 -3.67 11.85 12.08
C VAL A 208 -4.41 13.13 12.47
N ILE A 209 -4.50 14.08 11.54
CA ILE A 209 -5.21 15.34 11.70
C ILE A 209 -6.49 15.30 10.87
N ASP A 210 -7.64 15.17 11.50
CA ASP A 210 -8.95 15.29 10.85
C ASP A 210 -9.48 16.71 11.00
N ARG A 211 -9.19 17.57 10.01
CA ARG A 211 -9.66 18.95 9.99
C ARG A 211 -11.16 19.07 9.84
N LEU A 212 -11.83 18.06 9.25
CA LEU A 212 -13.29 18.05 9.09
C LEU A 212 -13.99 17.78 10.43
N ALA A 213 -13.41 16.89 11.24
CA ALA A 213 -13.89 16.61 12.59
C ALA A 213 -13.27 17.53 13.67
N ARG A 214 -12.26 18.34 13.29
CA ARG A 214 -11.47 19.19 14.23
C ARG A 214 -10.83 18.36 15.34
N LYS A 215 -10.28 17.19 14.99
CA LYS A 215 -9.64 16.26 15.91
C LYS A 215 -8.25 15.88 15.43
N GLN A 216 -7.39 15.56 16.37
CA GLN A 216 -6.05 15.02 16.13
C GLN A 216 -5.88 13.75 16.96
N TYR A 217 -5.18 12.78 16.38
CA TYR A 217 -4.91 11.49 16.97
C TYR A 217 -3.43 11.14 16.78
N GLU A 218 -2.79 10.69 17.83
CA GLU A 218 -1.50 10.00 17.73
C GLU A 218 -1.77 8.51 17.45
N VAL A 219 -0.97 7.91 16.56
CA VAL A 219 -1.07 6.50 16.23
C VAL A 219 -0.09 5.73 17.11
N GLU A 220 -0.56 5.27 18.23
CA GLU A 220 0.20 4.39 19.10
C GLU A 220 0.02 2.93 18.68
N PRO A 221 1.10 2.11 18.69
CA PRO A 221 0.97 0.68 18.43
C PRO A 221 -0.06 0.06 19.35
N ARG A 222 -1.03 -0.66 18.78
CA ARG A 222 -2.11 -1.24 19.57
C ARG A 222 -1.54 -2.26 20.58
N GLU A 223 -1.83 -2.06 21.83
CA GLU A 223 -1.62 -3.05 22.87
C GLU A 223 -2.81 -4.01 22.87
N PHE A 224 -2.53 -5.32 22.98
CA PHE A 224 -3.56 -6.33 23.15
C PHE A 224 -3.73 -6.58 24.64
N GLU A 225 -4.93 -6.31 25.12
CA GLU A 225 -5.28 -6.65 26.50
C GLU A 225 -5.36 -8.17 26.61
N GLY A 226 -4.67 -8.73 27.63
CA GLY A 226 -4.71 -10.13 27.89
C GLY A 226 -3.36 -10.75 28.26
N ARG A 227 -3.40 -12.01 28.65
CA ARG A 227 -2.19 -12.77 28.94
C ARG A 227 -1.61 -13.35 27.67
N LEU A 228 -0.33 -13.07 27.40
CA LEU A 228 0.39 -13.74 26.32
C LEU A 228 0.41 -15.25 26.60
N LEU A 229 -0.16 -16.04 25.71
CA LEU A 229 -0.18 -17.50 25.80
C LEU A 229 1.02 -18.14 25.13
N HIS A 230 1.37 -17.61 23.96
CA HIS A 230 2.43 -18.15 23.13
C HIS A 230 3.01 -17.08 22.24
N GLN A 231 4.31 -17.11 22.05
CA GLN A 231 5.03 -16.28 21.11
C GLN A 231 5.89 -17.20 20.25
N LEU A 232 5.68 -17.17 18.95
CA LEU A 232 6.56 -17.84 18.02
C LEU A 232 7.90 -17.10 17.98
N PRO A 233 9.04 -17.82 17.94
CA PRO A 233 10.33 -17.18 17.81
C PRO A 233 10.37 -16.31 16.55
N ALA A 234 11.05 -15.17 16.65
CA ALA A 234 11.27 -14.32 15.51
C ALA A 234 12.07 -15.07 14.45
N VAL A 235 11.56 -15.08 13.23
CA VAL A 235 12.24 -15.68 12.08
C VAL A 235 12.86 -14.54 11.27
N ARG A 236 14.18 -14.54 11.15
CA ARG A 236 14.88 -13.62 10.26
C ARG A 236 14.75 -14.12 8.83
N SER A 237 14.16 -13.30 7.98
CA SER A 237 14.12 -13.51 6.54
C SER A 237 14.93 -12.45 5.83
N TYR A 238 15.08 -12.60 4.52
CA TYR A 238 15.64 -11.55 3.67
C TYR A 238 14.87 -10.21 3.77
N PHE A 239 13.61 -10.26 4.19
CA PHE A 239 12.70 -9.12 4.31
C PHE A 239 12.51 -8.61 5.75
N GLY A 240 13.23 -9.13 6.71
CA GLY A 240 13.16 -8.70 8.11
C GLY A 240 12.77 -9.80 9.09
N GLU A 241 12.36 -9.41 10.28
CA GLU A 241 11.90 -10.33 11.33
C GLU A 241 10.37 -10.45 11.29
N ALA A 242 9.90 -11.70 11.28
CA ALA A 242 8.49 -12.02 11.42
C ALA A 242 8.28 -12.79 12.72
N TYR A 243 7.22 -12.46 13.45
CA TYR A 243 6.81 -13.19 14.64
C TYR A 243 5.28 -13.22 14.72
N ALA A 244 4.77 -14.17 15.48
CA ALA A 244 3.37 -14.25 15.82
C ALA A 244 3.19 -14.37 17.32
N GLU A 245 2.25 -13.61 17.86
CA GLU A 245 1.89 -13.62 19.27
C GLU A 245 0.43 -14.02 19.43
N LEU A 246 0.16 -14.91 20.37
CA LEU A 246 -1.17 -15.36 20.73
C LEU A 246 -1.54 -14.85 22.12
N TYR A 247 -2.58 -14.06 22.21
CA TYR A 247 -3.08 -13.50 23.46
C TYR A 247 -4.43 -14.11 23.85
N LEU A 248 -4.62 -14.34 25.14
CA LEU A 248 -5.91 -14.60 25.74
C LEU A 248 -6.48 -13.28 26.26
N SER A 249 -7.47 -12.74 25.55
CA SER A 249 -8.14 -11.50 25.95
C SER A 249 -9.53 -11.84 26.50
N ALA A 250 -9.70 -12.04 27.76
CA ALA A 250 -10.93 -11.85 28.52
C ALA A 250 -10.90 -12.55 29.88
N PRO A 251 -11.78 -12.19 30.80
CA PRO A 251 -12.06 -13.04 31.96
C PRO A 251 -12.57 -14.40 31.48
N ALA A 252 -12.31 -15.43 32.24
CA ALA A 252 -12.37 -16.86 31.88
C ALA A 252 -13.71 -17.38 31.30
N GLU A 253 -14.75 -16.59 31.28
CA GLU A 253 -16.10 -16.98 30.82
C GLU A 253 -16.33 -16.74 29.31
N GLU A 254 -15.52 -15.90 28.67
CA GLU A 254 -15.57 -15.66 27.21
C GLU A 254 -14.16 -15.59 26.65
N CYS A 255 -13.54 -16.71 26.39
CA CYS A 255 -12.22 -16.75 25.76
C CYS A 255 -12.27 -16.22 24.32
N ARG A 256 -11.84 -15.00 24.10
CA ARG A 256 -11.50 -14.48 22.76
C ARG A 256 -10.00 -14.61 22.55
N VAL A 257 -9.63 -15.33 21.51
CA VAL A 257 -8.24 -15.44 21.06
C VAL A 257 -8.03 -14.40 19.96
N ALA A 258 -7.19 -13.41 20.22
CA ALA A 258 -6.75 -12.47 19.20
C ALA A 258 -5.44 -12.97 18.60
N LEU A 259 -5.44 -13.23 17.30
CA LEU A 259 -4.23 -13.55 16.55
C LEU A 259 -3.69 -12.23 16.00
N THR A 260 -2.52 -11.82 16.45
CA THR A 260 -1.83 -10.68 15.88
C THR A 260 -0.87 -11.16 14.82
N ARG A 261 -0.96 -10.60 13.68
CA ARG A 261 -0.20 -10.77 12.43
C ARG A 261 0.71 -12.02 12.41
N VAL A 262 0.33 -12.97 11.58
CA VAL A 262 1.22 -14.04 11.14
C VAL A 262 1.82 -13.55 9.82
N THR A 263 3.05 -13.10 9.84
CA THR A 263 3.83 -12.97 8.61
C THR A 263 4.41 -14.34 8.32
N ALA A 264 3.81 -15.07 7.38
CA ALA A 264 4.41 -16.27 6.85
C ALA A 264 5.66 -15.82 6.06
N VAL A 265 6.82 -16.27 6.52
CA VAL A 265 8.06 -16.15 5.79
C VAL A 265 8.13 -17.37 4.89
N PRO A 266 8.27 -17.24 3.57
CA PRO A 266 8.57 -18.39 2.71
C PRO A 266 9.97 -18.88 3.02
N GLU A 267 10.12 -20.19 3.15
CA GLU A 267 11.41 -20.88 3.14
C GLU A 267 12.13 -20.74 1.79
#